data_d246704e74f048467060b4ac6dbdda7c
#
_entry.id   d246704e74f048467060b4ac6dbdda7c
#
_cell.length_a   1.000
_cell.length_b   1.000
_cell.length_c   1.000
_cell.angle_alpha   90.00
_cell.angle_beta   90.00
_cell.angle_gamma   90.00
#
_symmetry.space_group_name_H-M   'P 1'
#
loop_
_entity.id
_entity.type
_entity.pdbx_description
1 polymer ?
#
loop_
_entity_poly.entity_id
_entity_poly.type
_entity_poly.pdbx_seq_one_letter_code
_entity_poly.pdbx_strand_id
1 'polypeptide(L)'
;MTFSPTVCDTPAPTPARASAASAPRSSRLAGLDGLRAIAVGAVMLYHLGSGIIPGGYLGVDVFFVISGFLITGLLIREKDSRGHIRLGGFWMRRARRLLPALVLVVGVSASAALVVGGNPLVHLGRQVLGAATFSSNWLSIAAAQSYFDESTPELFRNLWSLAVEEQFYLVWPLVILLVLAIRSRRARVSMVLAIAAGSAVAMAILAGSADPSRAYYGSDTHSFGLAIGAALAILHRDWPASTGRLAERFLPTVAAIAVLGIVALTITLPADNPLVYRGGLVLVALLSVVAIAGAIIRGSRVGAVLDWSPLRWIGTRSYGLYLWHWPVFVLVSQALPTPPPRGIEWILGGITLMITVAFAGVSYRFVEHPIHRDGFRTTLRRWIGTRPRSGERTGAIAVAIALSMTLSTVTGLAILADPGMTDAQAAITHGRESVLPVGPKPSHTAATRAPSPGPSPVPWPASVPGGDQIDAIGDSVMLASAKELQAGFPGIQIDAVVSRQLSSAPAIVRQMRDSGTLRPVLLIGLGTNGPIDRHSLDQIRSIVGPRHEIVVVSVQAPRGWTDGVNDTLTRFAQQYRSVELANWREAISTRLDL
;
A
#
# COMPACT_ATOMS: atom_id res chain seq x y z
N MET A 1 -20.30 16.43 -102.56
CA MET A 1 -21.19 16.27 -101.38
C MET A 1 -20.66 15.09 -100.61
N THR A 2 -19.86 15.34 -99.58
CA THR A 2 -19.28 14.32 -98.72
C THR A 2 -19.63 14.69 -97.28
N PHE A 3 -20.49 13.86 -96.72
CA PHE A 3 -20.87 13.93 -95.25
C PHE A 3 -19.79 13.29 -94.43
N SER A 4 -19.24 13.99 -93.44
CA SER A 4 -18.43 13.46 -92.38
C SER A 4 -19.36 13.20 -91.18
N PRO A 5 -19.26 12.04 -90.48
CA PRO A 5 -20.00 11.81 -89.27
C PRO A 5 -19.26 12.40 -88.06
N THR A 6 -19.99 13.14 -87.23
CA THR A 6 -19.56 13.69 -85.94
C THR A 6 -19.53 12.56 -84.89
N VAL A 7 -18.33 12.31 -84.35
CA VAL A 7 -18.17 11.36 -83.26
C VAL A 7 -18.53 12.11 -81.95
N CYS A 8 -19.55 11.63 -81.22
CA CYS A 8 -19.87 12.05 -79.90
C CYS A 8 -18.91 11.39 -78.89
N ASP A 9 -18.02 12.19 -78.33
CA ASP A 9 -17.18 11.78 -77.19
C ASP A 9 -18.05 11.69 -75.91
N THR A 10 -18.26 10.46 -75.45
CA THR A 10 -18.84 10.19 -74.13
C THR A 10 -17.72 10.23 -73.11
N PRO A 11 -17.82 11.05 -72.03
CA PRO A 11 -16.75 11.12 -71.02
C PRO A 11 -16.72 9.77 -70.23
N ALA A 12 -15.51 9.22 -70.11
CA ALA A 12 -15.22 8.03 -69.35
C ALA A 12 -15.61 8.21 -67.85
N PRO A 13 -16.19 7.19 -67.20
CA PRO A 13 -16.57 7.29 -65.81
C PRO A 13 -15.31 7.45 -64.93
N THR A 14 -15.30 8.52 -64.17
CA THR A 14 -14.27 8.81 -63.12
C THR A 14 -14.21 7.63 -62.15
N PRO A 15 -13.04 7.03 -61.87
CA PRO A 15 -12.95 5.94 -60.90
C PRO A 15 -13.36 6.45 -59.52
N ALA A 16 -14.42 5.82 -58.98
CA ALA A 16 -14.89 6.07 -57.63
C ALA A 16 -13.71 5.94 -56.66
N ARG A 17 -13.42 7.04 -55.96
CA ARG A 17 -12.49 7.03 -54.83
C ARG A 17 -12.88 5.88 -53.90
N ALA A 18 -12.06 4.83 -53.89
CA ALA A 18 -12.15 3.79 -52.89
C ALA A 18 -12.12 4.46 -51.51
N SER A 19 -13.27 4.42 -50.83
CA SER A 19 -13.39 4.85 -49.45
C SER A 19 -12.29 4.14 -48.67
N ALA A 20 -11.35 4.91 -48.13
CA ALA A 20 -10.29 4.41 -47.28
C ALA A 20 -10.98 3.64 -46.14
N ALA A 21 -10.95 2.32 -46.24
CA ALA A 21 -11.43 1.45 -45.16
C ALA A 21 -10.77 1.90 -43.86
N SER A 22 -11.56 2.53 -43.00
CA SER A 22 -11.12 2.95 -41.67
C SER A 22 -10.52 1.71 -41.01
N ALA A 23 -9.22 1.79 -40.72
CA ALA A 23 -8.54 0.74 -39.94
C ALA A 23 -9.41 0.34 -38.75
N PRO A 24 -9.58 -0.94 -38.46
CA PRO A 24 -10.46 -1.38 -37.39
C PRO A 24 -10.04 -0.70 -36.10
N ARG A 25 -10.88 0.21 -35.59
CA ARG A 25 -10.73 0.78 -34.26
C ARG A 25 -10.60 -0.39 -33.33
N SER A 26 -9.46 -0.52 -32.65
CA SER A 26 -9.29 -1.52 -31.59
C SER A 26 -10.54 -1.44 -30.71
N SER A 27 -11.35 -2.51 -30.68
CA SER A 27 -12.61 -2.52 -29.96
C SER A 27 -12.28 -2.40 -28.46
N ARG A 28 -12.36 -1.17 -27.97
CA ARG A 28 -12.19 -0.87 -26.55
C ARG A 28 -13.31 -1.55 -25.79
N LEU A 29 -12.97 -2.28 -24.74
CA LEU A 29 -13.96 -2.91 -23.88
C LEU A 29 -14.58 -1.84 -22.98
N ALA A 30 -15.91 -1.70 -23.07
CA ALA A 30 -16.65 -0.68 -22.32
C ALA A 30 -16.54 -0.91 -20.80
N GLY A 31 -16.49 0.18 -20.02
CA GLY A 31 -16.58 0.18 -18.58
C GLY A 31 -15.30 -0.20 -17.82
N LEU A 32 -14.29 -0.80 -18.47
CA LEU A 32 -13.07 -1.23 -17.76
C LEU A 32 -12.26 -0.07 -17.19
N ASP A 33 -12.19 1.06 -17.89
CA ASP A 33 -11.48 2.23 -17.37
C ASP A 33 -12.23 2.83 -16.19
N GLY A 34 -13.57 2.79 -16.17
CA GLY A 34 -14.36 3.22 -15.02
C GLY A 34 -14.15 2.33 -13.79
N LEU A 35 -14.09 1.01 -13.97
CA LEU A 35 -13.75 0.10 -12.86
C LEU A 35 -12.35 0.37 -12.32
N ARG A 36 -11.37 0.64 -13.19
CA ARG A 36 -10.02 1.05 -12.77
C ARG A 36 -10.03 2.39 -12.04
N ALA A 37 -10.91 3.32 -12.43
CA ALA A 37 -11.06 4.60 -11.73
C ALA A 37 -11.60 4.41 -10.31
N ILE A 38 -12.62 3.57 -10.14
CA ILE A 38 -13.16 3.21 -8.82
C ILE A 38 -12.08 2.55 -7.96
N ALA A 39 -11.35 1.60 -8.53
CA ALA A 39 -10.30 0.86 -7.83
C ALA A 39 -9.16 1.77 -7.35
N VAL A 40 -8.61 2.64 -8.23
CA VAL A 40 -7.54 3.58 -7.82
C VAL A 40 -8.04 4.62 -6.85
N GLY A 41 -9.28 5.10 -7.04
CA GLY A 41 -9.93 6.03 -6.12
C GLY A 41 -10.07 5.46 -4.71
N ALA A 42 -10.50 4.20 -4.59
CA ALA A 42 -10.59 3.49 -3.32
C ALA A 42 -9.22 3.39 -2.63
N VAL A 43 -8.16 2.97 -3.36
CA VAL A 43 -6.80 2.87 -2.82
C VAL A 43 -6.26 4.22 -2.37
N MET A 44 -6.46 5.27 -3.17
CA MET A 44 -5.99 6.61 -2.81
C MET A 44 -6.71 7.14 -1.57
N LEU A 45 -8.04 6.98 -1.50
CA LEU A 45 -8.81 7.40 -0.33
C LEU A 45 -8.48 6.61 0.94
N TYR A 46 -8.11 5.33 0.80
CA TYR A 46 -7.61 4.52 1.92
C TYR A 46 -6.33 5.10 2.52
N HIS A 47 -5.37 5.48 1.66
CA HIS A 47 -4.08 5.98 2.12
C HIS A 47 -4.09 7.47 2.51
N LEU A 48 -4.98 8.28 1.92
CA LEU A 48 -4.99 9.73 2.09
C LEU A 48 -6.15 10.23 2.97
N GLY A 49 -7.11 9.37 3.29
CA GLY A 49 -8.40 9.75 3.83
C GLY A 49 -8.62 9.44 5.31
N SER A 50 -7.58 9.33 6.15
CA SER A 50 -7.72 9.22 7.62
C SER A 50 -8.85 8.30 8.10
N GLY A 51 -8.94 7.08 7.53
CA GLY A 51 -9.92 6.07 7.98
C GLY A 51 -11.34 6.15 7.41
N ILE A 52 -11.64 7.09 6.46
CA ILE A 52 -12.99 7.22 5.87
C ILE A 52 -13.40 5.96 5.11
N ILE A 53 -12.46 5.32 4.43
CA ILE A 53 -12.69 4.13 3.60
C ILE A 53 -11.76 3.02 4.08
N PRO A 54 -12.10 2.34 5.19
CA PRO A 54 -11.22 1.34 5.81
C PRO A 54 -10.95 0.12 4.94
N GLY A 55 -11.80 -0.17 3.94
CA GLY A 55 -11.64 -1.25 2.96
C GLY A 55 -11.09 -0.80 1.61
N GLY A 56 -10.56 0.43 1.47
CA GLY A 56 -10.10 0.93 0.17
C GLY A 56 -8.93 0.14 -0.43
N TYR A 57 -8.15 -0.58 0.38
CA TYR A 57 -7.11 -1.52 -0.07
C TYR A 57 -7.65 -2.62 -1.01
N LEU A 58 -8.96 -2.96 -0.92
CA LEU A 58 -9.65 -3.91 -1.80
C LEU A 58 -9.62 -3.49 -3.29
N GLY A 59 -9.35 -2.22 -3.58
CA GLY A 59 -9.16 -1.74 -4.94
C GLY A 59 -8.02 -2.45 -5.68
N VAL A 60 -7.00 -2.96 -4.97
CA VAL A 60 -5.91 -3.75 -5.55
C VAL A 60 -6.44 -5.06 -6.14
N ASP A 61 -7.36 -5.74 -5.45
CA ASP A 61 -7.97 -6.99 -5.93
C ASP A 61 -8.80 -6.78 -7.20
N VAL A 62 -9.50 -5.64 -7.30
CA VAL A 62 -10.20 -5.26 -8.54
C VAL A 62 -9.20 -5.10 -9.69
N PHE A 63 -8.03 -4.47 -9.45
CA PHE A 63 -6.97 -4.38 -10.45
C PHE A 63 -6.44 -5.75 -10.85
N PHE A 64 -6.20 -6.66 -9.92
CA PHE A 64 -5.73 -8.01 -10.22
C PHE A 64 -6.70 -8.76 -11.14
N VAL A 65 -8.00 -8.70 -10.89
CA VAL A 65 -9.00 -9.34 -11.77
C VAL A 65 -9.00 -8.70 -13.17
N ILE A 66 -8.99 -7.38 -13.26
CA ILE A 66 -8.92 -6.66 -14.55
C ILE A 66 -7.64 -7.04 -15.30
N SER A 67 -6.50 -7.11 -14.63
CA SER A 67 -5.20 -7.45 -15.20
C SER A 67 -5.18 -8.89 -15.72
N GLY A 68 -5.64 -9.85 -14.94
CA GLY A 68 -5.77 -11.25 -15.36
C GLY A 68 -6.65 -11.41 -16.60
N PHE A 69 -7.80 -10.73 -16.62
CA PHE A 69 -8.73 -10.73 -17.75
C PHE A 69 -8.11 -10.12 -19.02
N LEU A 70 -7.51 -8.94 -18.91
CA LEU A 70 -6.97 -8.24 -20.07
C LEU A 70 -5.76 -8.96 -20.67
N ILE A 71 -4.83 -9.43 -19.84
CA ILE A 71 -3.61 -10.10 -20.29
C ILE A 71 -3.95 -11.44 -20.97
N THR A 72 -4.80 -12.23 -20.34
CA THR A 72 -5.22 -13.51 -20.91
C THR A 72 -5.98 -13.32 -22.20
N GLY A 73 -6.89 -12.33 -22.25
CA GLY A 73 -7.62 -11.99 -23.46
C GLY A 73 -6.72 -11.50 -24.61
N LEU A 74 -5.62 -10.78 -24.32
CA LEU A 74 -4.61 -10.38 -25.31
C LEU A 74 -3.85 -11.59 -25.87
N LEU A 75 -3.42 -12.51 -25.01
CA LEU A 75 -2.67 -13.70 -25.38
C LEU A 75 -3.53 -14.66 -26.24
N ILE A 76 -4.80 -14.85 -25.85
CA ILE A 76 -5.76 -15.65 -26.61
C ILE A 76 -5.98 -15.04 -27.99
N ARG A 77 -6.26 -13.75 -28.11
CA ARG A 77 -6.45 -13.07 -29.39
C ARG A 77 -5.22 -13.13 -30.29
N GLU A 78 -4.01 -13.01 -29.72
CA GLU A 78 -2.76 -13.14 -30.50
C GLU A 78 -2.61 -14.56 -31.05
N LYS A 79 -2.90 -15.60 -30.25
CA LYS A 79 -2.88 -17.00 -30.68
C LYS A 79 -3.93 -17.27 -31.79
N ASP A 80 -5.15 -16.74 -31.61
CA ASP A 80 -6.23 -16.94 -32.60
C ASP A 80 -5.95 -16.26 -33.93
N SER A 81 -5.34 -15.05 -33.90
CA SER A 81 -5.07 -14.29 -35.13
C SER A 81 -3.79 -14.72 -35.86
N ARG A 82 -2.82 -15.30 -35.15
CA ARG A 82 -1.47 -15.61 -35.69
C ARG A 82 -1.09 -17.09 -35.61
N GLY A 83 -1.92 -17.91 -34.95
CA GLY A 83 -1.60 -19.32 -34.68
C GLY A 83 -0.60 -19.54 -33.52
N HIS A 84 0.14 -18.50 -33.11
CA HIS A 84 1.15 -18.56 -32.05
C HIS A 84 1.22 -17.27 -31.23
N ILE A 85 1.81 -17.35 -30.04
CA ILE A 85 2.06 -16.20 -29.16
C ILE A 85 3.52 -15.77 -29.30
N ARG A 86 3.77 -14.51 -29.61
CA ARG A 86 5.12 -13.94 -29.69
C ARG A 86 5.54 -13.39 -28.33
N LEU A 87 6.11 -14.26 -27.48
CA LEU A 87 6.48 -13.94 -26.08
C LEU A 87 7.35 -12.68 -25.97
N GLY A 88 8.45 -12.57 -26.74
CA GLY A 88 9.30 -11.38 -26.71
C GLY A 88 8.55 -10.09 -27.12
N GLY A 89 7.64 -10.20 -28.11
CA GLY A 89 6.78 -9.07 -28.50
C GLY A 89 5.80 -8.68 -27.39
N PHE A 90 5.26 -9.65 -26.66
CA PHE A 90 4.38 -9.42 -25.53
C PHE A 90 5.12 -8.69 -24.39
N TRP A 91 6.24 -9.21 -23.93
CA TRP A 91 7.02 -8.59 -22.85
C TRP A 91 7.53 -7.21 -23.22
N MET A 92 7.98 -7.00 -24.47
CA MET A 92 8.41 -5.68 -24.94
C MET A 92 7.26 -4.65 -24.91
N ARG A 93 6.03 -5.04 -25.28
CA ARG A 93 4.86 -4.15 -25.17
C ARG A 93 4.54 -3.79 -23.72
N ARG A 94 4.70 -4.74 -22.78
CA ARG A 94 4.52 -4.49 -21.33
C ARG A 94 5.60 -3.58 -20.79
N ALA A 95 6.87 -3.87 -21.08
CA ALA A 95 7.99 -3.04 -20.67
C ALA A 95 7.83 -1.57 -21.15
N ARG A 96 7.43 -1.35 -22.42
CA ARG A 96 7.17 0.01 -22.94
C ARG A 96 6.03 0.74 -22.23
N ARG A 97 5.08 -0.01 -21.68
CA ARG A 97 3.94 0.57 -20.96
C ARG A 97 4.28 0.92 -19.50
N LEU A 98 5.09 0.12 -18.84
CA LEU A 98 5.25 0.15 -17.38
C LEU A 98 6.57 0.78 -16.95
N LEU A 99 7.70 0.40 -17.58
CA LEU A 99 9.02 0.85 -17.15
C LEU A 99 9.24 2.37 -17.21
N PRO A 100 8.75 3.12 -18.22
CA PRO A 100 9.03 4.55 -18.27
C PRO A 100 8.48 5.32 -17.07
N ALA A 101 7.24 5.02 -16.66
CA ALA A 101 6.63 5.66 -15.50
C ALA A 101 7.29 5.19 -14.20
N LEU A 102 7.57 3.89 -14.07
CA LEU A 102 8.23 3.33 -12.89
C LEU A 102 9.60 3.98 -12.64
N VAL A 103 10.46 4.04 -13.67
CA VAL A 103 11.79 4.66 -13.57
C VAL A 103 11.67 6.14 -13.20
N LEU A 104 10.71 6.85 -13.79
CA LEU A 104 10.48 8.27 -13.48
C LEU A 104 10.06 8.44 -12.02
N VAL A 105 9.07 7.67 -11.56
CA VAL A 105 8.57 7.76 -10.18
C VAL A 105 9.66 7.42 -9.17
N VAL A 106 10.36 6.30 -9.38
CA VAL A 106 11.42 5.85 -8.47
C VAL A 106 12.55 6.89 -8.41
N GLY A 107 13.03 7.35 -9.58
CA GLY A 107 14.13 8.32 -9.61
C GLY A 107 13.76 9.67 -9.01
N VAL A 108 12.60 10.23 -9.37
CA VAL A 108 12.17 11.54 -8.83
C VAL A 108 11.87 11.46 -7.34
N SER A 109 11.19 10.40 -6.89
CA SER A 109 10.84 10.24 -5.47
C SER A 109 12.08 9.97 -4.60
N ALA A 110 13.04 9.16 -5.09
CA ALA A 110 14.32 8.97 -4.39
C ALA A 110 15.14 10.26 -4.32
N SER A 111 15.13 11.06 -5.40
CA SER A 111 15.79 12.38 -5.41
C SER A 111 15.13 13.36 -4.43
N ALA A 112 13.81 13.36 -4.36
CA ALA A 112 13.07 14.17 -3.39
C ALA A 112 13.31 13.70 -1.94
N ALA A 113 13.41 12.39 -1.70
CA ALA A 113 13.75 11.82 -0.41
C ALA A 113 15.14 12.28 0.09
N LEU A 114 16.12 12.40 -0.82
CA LEU A 114 17.43 12.95 -0.44
C LEU A 114 17.35 14.40 0.07
N VAL A 115 16.45 15.20 -0.49
CA VAL A 115 16.24 16.60 -0.06
C VAL A 115 15.49 16.67 1.28
N VAL A 116 14.48 15.81 1.46
CA VAL A 116 13.68 15.73 2.69
C VAL A 116 14.50 15.14 3.85
N GLY A 117 15.32 14.12 3.57
CA GLY A 117 16.11 13.40 4.58
C GLY A 117 15.28 12.46 5.45
N GLY A 118 15.92 11.86 6.48
CA GLY A 118 15.27 11.09 7.53
C GLY A 118 14.64 9.76 7.07
N ASN A 119 13.48 9.43 7.61
CA ASN A 119 12.80 8.15 7.46
C ASN A 119 12.55 7.69 6.00
N PRO A 120 12.24 8.55 5.01
CA PRO A 120 12.09 8.15 3.60
C PRO A 120 13.32 7.50 2.97
N LEU A 121 14.51 7.72 3.53
CA LEU A 121 15.78 7.14 3.05
C LEU A 121 16.06 5.75 3.62
N VAL A 122 15.36 5.34 4.68
CA VAL A 122 15.61 4.07 5.37
C VAL A 122 15.36 2.90 4.41
N HIS A 123 16.40 2.05 4.28
CA HIS A 123 16.39 0.89 3.39
C HIS A 123 16.06 1.20 1.92
N LEU A 124 16.31 2.44 1.47
CA LEU A 124 15.98 2.90 0.12
C LEU A 124 16.63 2.03 -0.96
N GLY A 125 17.87 1.57 -0.74
CA GLY A 125 18.56 0.68 -1.67
C GLY A 125 17.80 -0.63 -1.92
N ARG A 126 17.28 -1.27 -0.86
CA ARG A 126 16.45 -2.48 -0.95
C ARG A 126 15.15 -2.21 -1.70
N GLN A 127 14.50 -1.07 -1.42
CA GLN A 127 13.25 -0.68 -2.08
C GLN A 127 13.44 -0.43 -3.58
N VAL A 128 14.52 0.27 -3.96
CA VAL A 128 14.88 0.51 -5.37
C VAL A 128 15.23 -0.79 -6.09
N LEU A 129 15.98 -1.69 -5.45
CA LEU A 129 16.25 -3.02 -5.98
C LEU A 129 14.96 -3.81 -6.20
N GLY A 130 14.06 -3.82 -5.22
CA GLY A 130 12.76 -4.47 -5.31
C GLY A 130 11.90 -3.93 -6.45
N ALA A 131 11.91 -2.61 -6.67
CA ALA A 131 11.24 -1.96 -7.79
C ALA A 131 11.85 -2.36 -9.14
N ALA A 132 13.19 -2.37 -9.25
CA ALA A 132 13.90 -2.68 -10.49
C ALA A 132 13.76 -4.16 -10.91
N THR A 133 13.66 -5.07 -9.94
CA THR A 133 13.56 -6.52 -10.15
C THR A 133 12.13 -7.05 -10.03
N PHE A 134 11.15 -6.18 -9.74
CA PHE A 134 9.77 -6.58 -9.43
C PHE A 134 9.68 -7.63 -8.32
N SER A 135 10.48 -7.48 -7.27
CA SER A 135 10.53 -8.36 -6.12
C SER A 135 10.22 -7.67 -4.79
N SER A 136 9.68 -6.45 -4.81
CA SER A 136 9.38 -5.64 -3.63
C SER A 136 8.59 -6.43 -2.58
N ASN A 137 7.57 -7.20 -2.99
CA ASN A 137 6.75 -8.01 -2.12
C ASN A 137 7.57 -9.09 -1.38
N TRP A 138 8.46 -9.81 -2.07
CA TRP A 138 9.30 -10.84 -1.46
C TRP A 138 10.38 -10.26 -0.56
N LEU A 139 10.94 -9.10 -0.92
CA LEU A 139 11.91 -8.40 -0.07
C LEU A 139 11.26 -7.86 1.21
N SER A 140 10.00 -7.40 1.14
CA SER A 140 9.23 -7.01 2.33
C SER A 140 8.92 -8.21 3.24
N ILE A 141 8.54 -9.36 2.64
CA ILE A 141 8.34 -10.61 3.39
C ILE A 141 9.65 -11.06 4.08
N ALA A 142 10.76 -11.07 3.35
CA ALA A 142 12.06 -11.49 3.88
C ALA A 142 12.55 -10.58 5.03
N ALA A 143 12.15 -9.32 5.01
CA ALA A 143 12.45 -8.34 6.04
C ALA A 143 11.41 -8.32 7.18
N ALA A 144 10.44 -9.24 7.19
CA ALA A 144 9.34 -9.31 8.16
C ALA A 144 8.58 -7.98 8.33
N GLN A 145 8.42 -7.22 7.23
CA GLN A 145 7.73 -5.94 7.25
C GLN A 145 6.21 -6.11 7.24
N SER A 146 5.54 -5.39 8.13
CA SER A 146 4.08 -5.32 8.12
C SER A 146 3.58 -4.34 7.06
N TYR A 147 2.61 -4.76 6.24
CA TYR A 147 1.91 -3.86 5.32
C TYR A 147 1.00 -2.88 6.07
N PHE A 148 0.44 -3.35 7.18
CA PHE A 148 -0.55 -2.62 7.96
C PHE A 148 0.06 -1.77 9.08
N ASP A 149 1.38 -1.78 9.22
CA ASP A 149 2.07 -0.87 10.13
C ASP A 149 2.23 0.50 9.48
N GLU A 150 1.57 1.50 10.06
CA GLU A 150 1.57 2.88 9.59
C GLU A 150 2.67 3.73 10.26
N SER A 151 3.33 3.22 11.30
CA SER A 151 4.30 3.96 12.10
C SER A 151 5.55 4.39 11.32
N THR A 152 5.95 3.61 10.31
CA THR A 152 7.14 3.90 9.49
C THR A 152 6.92 3.51 8.03
N PRO A 153 6.21 4.36 7.25
CA PRO A 153 5.88 4.04 5.88
C PRO A 153 7.11 4.09 4.97
N GLU A 154 7.48 2.94 4.38
CA GLU A 154 8.51 2.89 3.34
C GLU A 154 8.10 3.68 2.09
N LEU A 155 9.06 4.39 1.46
CA LEU A 155 8.82 5.26 0.30
C LEU A 155 8.15 4.56 -0.87
N PHE A 156 8.47 3.29 -1.13
CA PHE A 156 7.96 2.52 -2.26
C PHE A 156 7.14 1.29 -1.83
N ARG A 157 6.52 1.32 -0.65
CA ARG A 157 5.69 0.21 -0.15
C ARG A 157 4.61 -0.22 -1.14
N ASN A 158 3.96 0.74 -1.82
CA ASN A 158 2.90 0.45 -2.79
C ASN A 158 3.34 -0.41 -3.99
N LEU A 159 4.64 -0.53 -4.28
CA LEU A 159 5.13 -1.31 -5.42
C LEU A 159 5.04 -2.84 -5.22
N TRP A 160 4.66 -3.31 -4.03
CA TRP A 160 4.46 -4.74 -3.78
C TRP A 160 3.42 -5.37 -4.73
N SER A 161 2.29 -4.70 -4.94
CA SER A 161 1.22 -5.22 -5.80
C SER A 161 1.61 -5.21 -7.27
N LEU A 162 2.36 -4.19 -7.70
CA LEU A 162 2.96 -4.15 -9.03
C LEU A 162 3.94 -5.33 -9.23
N ALA A 163 4.72 -5.67 -8.20
CA ALA A 163 5.63 -6.83 -8.26
C ALA A 163 4.84 -8.14 -8.48
N VAL A 164 3.73 -8.36 -7.77
CA VAL A 164 2.84 -9.51 -7.98
C VAL A 164 2.30 -9.55 -9.41
N GLU A 165 1.81 -8.41 -9.93
CA GLU A 165 1.33 -8.31 -11.31
C GLU A 165 2.41 -8.64 -12.34
N GLU A 166 3.61 -8.08 -12.21
CA GLU A 166 4.69 -8.28 -13.18
C GLU A 166 5.25 -9.71 -13.14
N GLN A 167 5.32 -10.33 -11.96
CA GLN A 167 5.64 -11.75 -11.83
C GLN A 167 4.60 -12.61 -12.54
N PHE A 168 3.32 -12.28 -12.41
CA PHE A 168 2.26 -12.94 -13.17
C PHE A 168 2.45 -12.70 -14.68
N TYR A 169 2.75 -11.50 -15.14
CA TYR A 169 2.99 -11.20 -16.56
C TYR A 169 4.22 -11.91 -17.14
N LEU A 170 5.19 -12.22 -16.30
CA LEU A 170 6.36 -13.00 -16.71
C LEU A 170 6.02 -14.48 -16.90
N VAL A 171 5.30 -15.07 -15.96
CA VAL A 171 5.03 -16.52 -15.89
C VAL A 171 3.78 -16.90 -16.69
N TRP A 172 2.72 -16.09 -16.65
CA TRP A 172 1.42 -16.41 -17.21
C TRP A 172 1.41 -16.72 -18.71
N PRO A 173 2.19 -16.04 -19.58
CA PRO A 173 2.25 -16.39 -21.00
C PRO A 173 2.70 -17.83 -21.27
N LEU A 174 3.53 -18.37 -20.39
CA LEU A 174 3.96 -19.79 -20.47
C LEU A 174 2.87 -20.72 -19.97
N VAL A 175 2.26 -20.39 -18.84
CA VAL A 175 1.14 -21.17 -18.27
C VAL A 175 -0.04 -21.22 -19.23
N ILE A 176 -0.42 -20.10 -19.85
CA ILE A 176 -1.57 -20.06 -20.76
C ILE A 176 -1.33 -20.87 -22.05
N LEU A 177 -0.08 -21.00 -22.51
CA LEU A 177 0.26 -21.91 -23.62
C LEU A 177 -0.10 -23.36 -23.28
N LEU A 178 0.24 -23.82 -22.07
CA LEU A 178 -0.08 -25.15 -21.56
C LEU A 178 -1.61 -25.29 -21.40
N VAL A 179 -2.27 -24.32 -20.82
CA VAL A 179 -3.74 -24.29 -20.65
C VAL A 179 -4.43 -24.39 -22.01
N LEU A 180 -3.98 -23.63 -23.00
CA LEU A 180 -4.58 -23.61 -24.33
C LEU A 180 -4.28 -24.88 -25.16
N ALA A 181 -3.31 -25.71 -24.78
CA ALA A 181 -3.07 -27.03 -25.36
C ALA A 181 -4.15 -28.05 -24.96
N ILE A 182 -4.82 -27.84 -23.83
CA ILE A 182 -5.94 -28.69 -23.38
C ILE A 182 -7.11 -28.51 -24.35
N ARG A 183 -7.66 -29.60 -24.89
CA ARG A 183 -8.79 -29.54 -25.85
C ARG A 183 -10.10 -29.08 -25.24
N SER A 184 -10.41 -29.54 -24.03
CA SER A 184 -11.67 -29.23 -23.34
C SER A 184 -11.65 -27.84 -22.72
N ARG A 185 -12.63 -27.00 -23.09
CA ARG A 185 -12.84 -25.67 -22.46
C ARG A 185 -13.08 -25.77 -20.96
N ARG A 186 -13.91 -26.74 -20.54
CA ARG A 186 -14.22 -26.99 -19.13
C ARG A 186 -12.93 -27.29 -18.37
N ALA A 187 -12.07 -28.17 -18.90
CA ALA A 187 -10.81 -28.51 -18.28
C ALA A 187 -9.83 -27.31 -18.20
N ARG A 188 -9.81 -26.43 -19.23
CA ARG A 188 -9.03 -25.17 -19.18
C ARG A 188 -9.48 -24.28 -18.02
N VAL A 189 -10.78 -24.03 -17.93
CA VAL A 189 -11.37 -23.18 -16.89
C VAL A 189 -11.15 -23.81 -15.51
N SER A 190 -11.42 -25.12 -15.35
CA SER A 190 -11.22 -25.83 -14.08
C SER A 190 -9.78 -25.79 -13.61
N MET A 191 -8.80 -25.94 -14.52
CA MET A 191 -7.37 -25.84 -14.18
C MET A 191 -7.00 -24.43 -13.67
N VAL A 192 -7.46 -23.37 -14.34
CA VAL A 192 -7.19 -21.99 -13.92
C VAL A 192 -7.90 -21.67 -12.60
N LEU A 193 -9.13 -22.14 -12.41
CA LEU A 193 -9.85 -21.99 -11.14
C LEU A 193 -9.22 -22.82 -10.01
N ALA A 194 -8.60 -23.97 -10.31
CA ALA A 194 -7.84 -24.74 -9.33
C ALA A 194 -6.60 -23.98 -8.86
N ILE A 195 -5.88 -23.29 -9.77
CA ILE A 195 -4.77 -22.38 -9.40
C ILE A 195 -5.29 -21.25 -8.50
N ALA A 196 -6.41 -20.63 -8.85
CA ALA A 196 -7.02 -19.59 -8.04
C ALA A 196 -7.43 -20.11 -6.65
N ALA A 197 -8.07 -21.27 -6.59
CA ALA A 197 -8.47 -21.89 -5.32
C ALA A 197 -7.27 -22.24 -4.46
N GLY A 198 -6.19 -22.79 -5.02
CA GLY A 198 -4.94 -23.06 -4.30
C GLY A 198 -4.34 -21.81 -3.68
N SER A 199 -4.28 -20.70 -4.45
CA SER A 199 -3.81 -19.40 -3.96
C SER A 199 -4.70 -18.85 -2.84
N ALA A 200 -6.03 -18.90 -2.98
CA ALA A 200 -6.96 -18.43 -1.96
C ALA A 200 -6.93 -19.27 -0.67
N VAL A 201 -6.78 -20.59 -0.78
CA VAL A 201 -6.61 -21.50 0.36
C VAL A 201 -5.29 -21.21 1.08
N ALA A 202 -4.20 -21.03 0.33
CA ALA A 202 -2.91 -20.66 0.91
C ALA A 202 -3.00 -19.32 1.68
N MET A 203 -3.71 -18.32 1.15
CA MET A 203 -3.98 -17.07 1.87
C MET A 203 -4.74 -17.33 3.17
N ALA A 204 -5.84 -18.08 3.13
CA ALA A 204 -6.66 -18.34 4.31
C ALA A 204 -5.89 -19.08 5.42
N ILE A 205 -4.98 -19.99 5.04
CA ILE A 205 -4.12 -20.74 5.99
C ILE A 205 -3.07 -19.81 6.61
N LEU A 206 -2.35 -19.04 5.77
CA LEU A 206 -1.23 -18.22 6.22
C LEU A 206 -1.67 -16.93 6.94
N ALA A 207 -2.91 -16.49 6.74
CA ALA A 207 -3.48 -15.33 7.44
C ALA A 207 -3.88 -15.62 8.89
N GLY A 208 -3.65 -16.83 9.41
CA GLY A 208 -3.94 -17.19 10.81
C GLY A 208 -2.96 -16.61 11.84
N SER A 209 -1.90 -15.93 11.41
CA SER A 209 -0.92 -15.24 12.25
C SER A 209 -1.45 -13.88 12.76
N ALA A 210 -0.82 -13.33 13.79
CA ALA A 210 -1.15 -12.00 14.33
C ALA A 210 -1.00 -10.87 13.29
N ASP A 211 -0.07 -11.04 12.34
CA ASP A 211 0.13 -10.13 11.20
C ASP A 211 -0.13 -10.88 9.87
N PRO A 212 -1.19 -10.53 9.12
CA PRO A 212 -1.53 -11.17 7.86
C PRO A 212 -0.66 -10.68 6.67
N SER A 213 0.34 -9.83 6.89
CA SER A 213 1.15 -9.22 5.82
C SER A 213 1.84 -10.25 4.93
N ARG A 214 2.33 -11.39 5.47
CA ARG A 214 2.89 -12.47 4.65
C ARG A 214 1.87 -13.02 3.65
N ALA A 215 0.65 -13.22 4.09
CA ALA A 215 -0.42 -13.71 3.22
C ALA A 215 -0.82 -12.65 2.19
N TYR A 216 -0.82 -11.38 2.55
CA TYR A 216 -1.21 -10.27 1.70
C TYR A 216 -0.15 -9.95 0.64
N TYR A 217 1.13 -9.96 0.98
CA TYR A 217 2.24 -9.69 0.05
C TYR A 217 2.55 -10.84 -0.91
N GLY A 218 2.25 -12.08 -0.53
CA GLY A 218 2.69 -13.28 -1.26
C GLY A 218 2.08 -13.40 -2.65
N SER A 219 2.90 -13.61 -3.67
CA SER A 219 2.39 -13.91 -5.02
C SER A 219 1.71 -15.29 -5.07
N ASP A 220 2.11 -16.21 -4.21
CA ASP A 220 1.53 -17.54 -4.04
C ASP A 220 0.13 -17.48 -3.40
N THR A 221 -0.09 -16.56 -2.49
CA THR A 221 -1.34 -16.39 -1.74
C THR A 221 -2.31 -15.39 -2.37
N HIS A 222 -1.83 -14.39 -3.11
CA HIS A 222 -2.64 -13.27 -3.60
C HIS A 222 -2.84 -13.24 -5.13
N SER A 223 -2.43 -14.32 -5.85
CA SER A 223 -2.63 -14.40 -7.31
C SER A 223 -4.04 -14.86 -7.72
N PHE A 224 -4.90 -15.26 -6.79
CA PHE A 224 -6.23 -15.76 -7.12
C PHE A 224 -7.06 -14.77 -7.93
N GLY A 225 -6.98 -13.45 -7.66
CA GLY A 225 -7.69 -12.43 -8.41
C GLY A 225 -7.28 -12.40 -9.89
N LEU A 226 -5.96 -12.47 -10.16
CA LEU A 226 -5.40 -12.58 -11.51
C LEU A 226 -5.89 -13.85 -12.23
N ALA A 227 -5.88 -15.00 -11.55
CA ALA A 227 -6.32 -16.27 -12.11
C ALA A 227 -7.83 -16.28 -12.37
N ILE A 228 -8.66 -15.74 -11.47
CA ILE A 228 -10.11 -15.61 -11.66
C ILE A 228 -10.42 -14.72 -12.87
N GLY A 229 -9.69 -13.58 -13.02
CA GLY A 229 -9.79 -12.74 -14.20
C GLY A 229 -9.39 -13.45 -15.49
N ALA A 230 -8.35 -14.29 -15.44
CA ALA A 230 -7.92 -15.10 -16.56
C ALA A 230 -8.98 -16.17 -16.95
N ALA A 231 -9.63 -16.80 -15.98
CA ALA A 231 -10.74 -17.72 -16.23
C ALA A 231 -11.90 -17.03 -16.96
N LEU A 232 -12.25 -15.80 -16.54
CA LEU A 232 -13.25 -14.99 -17.26
C LEU A 232 -12.84 -14.74 -18.72
N ALA A 233 -11.57 -14.45 -19.01
CA ALA A 233 -11.10 -14.24 -20.38
C ALA A 233 -11.24 -15.49 -21.26
N ILE A 234 -10.97 -16.67 -20.71
CA ILE A 234 -11.18 -17.96 -21.40
C ILE A 234 -12.68 -18.19 -21.67
N LEU A 235 -13.54 -17.85 -20.71
CA LEU A 235 -14.99 -17.93 -20.86
C LEU A 235 -15.52 -16.93 -21.89
N HIS A 236 -15.00 -15.72 -21.89
CA HIS A 236 -15.44 -14.63 -22.78
C HIS A 236 -15.07 -14.87 -24.25
N ARG A 237 -13.97 -15.59 -24.53
CA ARG A 237 -13.55 -15.92 -25.90
C ARG A 237 -14.68 -16.54 -26.75
N ASP A 238 -15.40 -17.46 -26.14
CA ASP A 238 -16.42 -18.27 -26.82
C ASP A 238 -17.84 -17.73 -26.53
N TRP A 239 -17.94 -16.53 -25.99
CA TRP A 239 -19.24 -15.91 -25.76
C TRP A 239 -19.89 -15.60 -27.10
N PRO A 240 -21.10 -16.11 -27.40
CA PRO A 240 -21.76 -15.84 -28.66
C PRO A 240 -21.91 -14.32 -28.85
N ALA A 241 -21.84 -13.89 -30.13
CA ALA A 241 -21.99 -12.46 -30.48
C ALA A 241 -23.37 -11.92 -30.04
N SER A 242 -24.35 -12.77 -29.86
CA SER A 242 -25.61 -12.54 -29.13
C SER A 242 -25.58 -13.39 -27.87
N THR A 243 -25.19 -12.83 -26.73
CA THR A 243 -25.53 -13.36 -25.42
C THR A 243 -27.05 -13.48 -25.40
N GLY A 244 -27.59 -14.64 -25.03
CA GLY A 244 -29.05 -14.84 -25.08
C GLY A 244 -29.80 -13.70 -24.40
N ARG A 245 -31.00 -13.35 -24.91
CA ARG A 245 -31.82 -12.20 -24.45
C ARG A 245 -31.91 -12.05 -22.92
N LEU A 246 -31.88 -13.16 -22.19
CA LEU A 246 -31.88 -13.15 -20.71
C LEU A 246 -30.57 -12.55 -20.12
N ALA A 247 -29.41 -12.95 -20.64
CA ALA A 247 -28.13 -12.43 -20.17
C ALA A 247 -27.98 -10.93 -20.49
N GLU A 248 -28.38 -10.50 -21.67
CA GLU A 248 -28.38 -9.08 -22.07
C GLU A 248 -29.28 -8.22 -21.16
N ARG A 249 -30.40 -8.79 -20.68
CA ARG A 249 -31.37 -8.11 -19.83
C ARG A 249 -30.93 -8.02 -18.37
N PHE A 250 -30.43 -9.12 -17.79
CA PHE A 250 -30.20 -9.22 -16.35
C PHE A 250 -28.76 -8.97 -15.94
N LEU A 251 -27.76 -9.35 -16.75
CA LEU A 251 -26.35 -9.22 -16.36
C LEU A 251 -25.90 -7.77 -16.11
N PRO A 252 -26.37 -6.74 -16.84
CA PRO A 252 -26.05 -5.35 -16.48
C PRO A 252 -26.58 -4.95 -15.10
N THR A 253 -27.78 -5.40 -14.71
CA THR A 253 -28.32 -5.12 -13.37
C THR A 253 -27.51 -5.82 -12.28
N VAL A 254 -27.18 -7.08 -12.47
CA VAL A 254 -26.34 -7.84 -11.54
C VAL A 254 -24.93 -7.21 -11.44
N ALA A 255 -24.40 -6.71 -12.56
CA ALA A 255 -23.12 -5.98 -12.57
C ALA A 255 -23.19 -4.65 -11.80
N ALA A 256 -24.32 -3.91 -11.88
CA ALA A 256 -24.52 -2.71 -11.07
C ALA A 256 -24.51 -3.06 -9.58
N ILE A 257 -25.21 -4.12 -9.18
CA ILE A 257 -25.21 -4.62 -7.79
C ILE A 257 -23.80 -5.03 -7.38
N ALA A 258 -23.05 -5.70 -8.25
CA ALA A 258 -21.67 -6.08 -7.96
C ALA A 258 -20.75 -4.86 -7.75
N VAL A 259 -20.87 -3.81 -8.59
CA VAL A 259 -20.12 -2.56 -8.41
C VAL A 259 -20.49 -1.89 -7.09
N LEU A 260 -21.79 -1.80 -6.76
CA LEU A 260 -22.25 -1.26 -5.48
C LEU A 260 -21.76 -2.12 -4.31
N GLY A 261 -21.73 -3.44 -4.45
CA GLY A 261 -21.17 -4.35 -3.46
C GLY A 261 -19.67 -4.12 -3.22
N ILE A 262 -18.87 -3.92 -4.28
CA ILE A 262 -17.46 -3.53 -4.16
C ILE A 262 -17.34 -2.22 -3.39
N VAL A 263 -18.11 -1.19 -3.76
CA VAL A 263 -18.08 0.12 -3.08
C VAL A 263 -18.50 -0.03 -1.61
N ALA A 264 -19.55 -0.80 -1.31
CA ALA A 264 -19.96 -1.05 0.06
C ALA A 264 -18.87 -1.73 0.89
N LEU A 265 -18.21 -2.77 0.34
CA LEU A 265 -17.10 -3.43 1.03
C LEU A 265 -15.90 -2.50 1.25
N THR A 266 -15.59 -1.60 0.31
CA THR A 266 -14.52 -0.61 0.50
C THR A 266 -14.84 0.38 1.62
N ILE A 267 -16.11 0.65 1.90
CA ILE A 267 -16.54 1.54 2.99
C ILE A 267 -16.61 0.81 4.34
N THR A 268 -16.93 -0.49 4.36
CA THR A 268 -17.33 -1.19 5.59
C THR A 268 -16.36 -2.26 6.07
N LEU A 269 -15.41 -2.73 5.26
CA LEU A 269 -14.58 -3.89 5.58
C LEU A 269 -13.13 -3.47 5.92
N PRO A 270 -12.81 -3.28 7.21
CA PRO A 270 -11.45 -2.90 7.62
C PRO A 270 -10.47 -4.07 7.47
N ALA A 271 -9.18 -3.74 7.31
CA ALA A 271 -8.14 -4.71 6.99
C ALA A 271 -7.78 -5.67 8.15
N ASP A 272 -8.09 -5.30 9.37
CA ASP A 272 -7.88 -6.11 10.59
C ASP A 272 -8.95 -7.18 10.79
N ASN A 273 -10.03 -7.17 9.99
CA ASN A 273 -11.07 -8.18 10.06
C ASN A 273 -10.57 -9.53 9.49
N PRO A 274 -10.52 -10.62 10.28
CA PRO A 274 -10.03 -11.92 9.82
C PRO A 274 -10.81 -12.51 8.63
N LEU A 275 -12.08 -12.12 8.43
CA LEU A 275 -12.90 -12.57 7.31
C LEU A 275 -12.37 -12.05 5.97
N VAL A 276 -11.62 -10.96 5.96
CA VAL A 276 -10.98 -10.42 4.76
C VAL A 276 -10.17 -11.50 4.07
N TYR A 277 -9.25 -12.12 4.79
CA TYR A 277 -8.29 -13.10 4.26
C TYR A 277 -8.89 -14.51 4.09
N ARG A 278 -10.01 -14.79 4.77
CA ARG A 278 -10.72 -16.09 4.74
C ARG A 278 -11.88 -16.12 3.74
N GLY A 279 -11.91 -15.19 2.78
CA GLY A 279 -12.92 -15.17 1.73
C GLY A 279 -13.36 -13.78 1.28
N GLY A 280 -13.16 -12.73 2.06
CA GLY A 280 -13.54 -11.35 1.71
C GLY A 280 -12.88 -10.88 0.41
N LEU A 281 -11.57 -11.09 0.26
CA LEU A 281 -10.83 -10.76 -0.97
C LEU A 281 -11.32 -11.58 -2.17
N VAL A 282 -11.63 -12.86 -1.96
CA VAL A 282 -12.22 -13.73 -3.01
C VAL A 282 -13.58 -13.21 -3.42
N LEU A 283 -14.42 -12.78 -2.49
CA LEU A 283 -15.72 -12.17 -2.79
C LEU A 283 -15.55 -10.92 -3.66
N VAL A 284 -14.60 -10.02 -3.35
CA VAL A 284 -14.30 -8.85 -4.17
C VAL A 284 -13.86 -9.26 -5.58
N ALA A 285 -13.02 -10.30 -5.70
CA ALA A 285 -12.62 -10.82 -7.01
C ALA A 285 -13.80 -11.36 -7.81
N LEU A 286 -14.73 -12.08 -7.19
CA LEU A 286 -15.94 -12.60 -7.84
C LEU A 286 -16.90 -11.47 -8.25
N LEU A 287 -17.11 -10.48 -7.37
CA LEU A 287 -17.89 -9.27 -7.72
C LEU A 287 -17.25 -8.51 -8.89
N SER A 288 -15.92 -8.42 -8.93
CA SER A 288 -15.20 -7.80 -10.05
C SER A 288 -15.41 -8.54 -11.37
N VAL A 289 -15.42 -9.89 -11.35
CA VAL A 289 -15.75 -10.70 -12.52
C VAL A 289 -17.15 -10.38 -13.04
N VAL A 290 -18.15 -10.32 -12.14
CA VAL A 290 -19.53 -10.00 -12.49
C VAL A 290 -19.64 -8.59 -13.05
N ALA A 291 -18.96 -7.61 -12.43
CA ALA A 291 -18.91 -6.22 -12.87
C ALA A 291 -18.31 -6.11 -14.29
N ILE A 292 -17.17 -6.77 -14.54
CA ILE A 292 -16.51 -6.80 -15.85
C ILE A 292 -17.45 -7.45 -16.88
N ALA A 293 -17.98 -8.64 -16.57
CA ALA A 293 -18.83 -9.40 -17.48
C ALA A 293 -20.06 -8.60 -17.95
N GLY A 294 -20.73 -7.90 -17.02
CA GLY A 294 -21.90 -7.10 -17.36
C GLY A 294 -21.55 -5.74 -17.99
N ALA A 295 -20.40 -5.15 -17.68
CA ALA A 295 -19.98 -3.90 -18.30
C ALA A 295 -19.62 -4.05 -19.78
N ILE A 296 -18.98 -5.17 -20.17
CA ILE A 296 -18.53 -5.40 -21.55
C ILE A 296 -19.63 -5.84 -22.53
N ILE A 297 -20.84 -6.15 -22.04
CA ILE A 297 -21.98 -6.49 -22.90
C ILE A 297 -22.35 -5.28 -23.76
N ARG A 298 -22.68 -5.54 -25.04
CA ARG A 298 -23.13 -4.49 -25.95
C ARG A 298 -24.42 -3.84 -25.44
N GLY A 299 -24.45 -2.50 -25.40
CA GLY A 299 -25.61 -1.75 -24.91
C GLY A 299 -25.77 -1.74 -23.39
N SER A 300 -24.78 -2.22 -22.62
CA SER A 300 -24.81 -2.19 -21.16
C SER A 300 -24.87 -0.76 -20.61
N ARG A 301 -25.94 -0.45 -19.84
CA ARG A 301 -26.05 0.83 -19.14
C ARG A 301 -24.92 1.03 -18.12
N VAL A 302 -24.53 -0.03 -17.42
CA VAL A 302 -23.41 0.00 -16.47
C VAL A 302 -22.11 0.31 -17.19
N GLY A 303 -21.85 -0.37 -18.34
CA GLY A 303 -20.69 -0.07 -19.19
C GLY A 303 -20.67 1.41 -19.63
N ALA A 304 -21.82 1.97 -20.02
CA ALA A 304 -21.92 3.37 -20.42
C ALA A 304 -21.67 4.34 -19.25
N VAL A 305 -22.19 4.07 -18.05
CA VAL A 305 -21.94 4.87 -16.84
C VAL A 305 -20.46 4.82 -16.45
N LEU A 306 -19.87 3.62 -16.45
CA LEU A 306 -18.44 3.46 -16.17
C LEU A 306 -17.53 4.07 -17.26
N ASP A 307 -18.01 4.26 -18.49
CA ASP A 307 -17.32 5.00 -19.56
C ASP A 307 -17.55 6.52 -19.51
N TRP A 308 -18.20 7.05 -18.47
CA TRP A 308 -18.32 8.49 -18.26
C TRP A 308 -16.95 9.18 -18.29
N SER A 309 -16.87 10.33 -18.97
CA SER A 309 -15.60 10.98 -19.31
C SER A 309 -14.63 11.17 -18.13
N PRO A 310 -15.07 11.64 -16.94
CA PRO A 310 -14.19 11.76 -15.78
C PRO A 310 -13.64 10.43 -15.27
N LEU A 311 -14.49 9.40 -15.16
CA LEU A 311 -14.05 8.05 -14.74
C LEU A 311 -13.06 7.48 -15.75
N ARG A 312 -13.33 7.66 -17.03
CA ARG A 312 -12.43 7.25 -18.11
C ARG A 312 -11.09 7.98 -18.06
N TRP A 313 -11.10 9.28 -17.75
CA TRP A 313 -9.88 10.07 -17.61
C TRP A 313 -9.01 9.55 -16.45
N ILE A 314 -9.61 9.28 -15.30
CA ILE A 314 -8.95 8.67 -14.14
C ILE A 314 -8.45 7.26 -14.48
N GLY A 315 -9.30 6.39 -15.02
CA GLY A 315 -8.97 5.01 -15.30
C GLY A 315 -7.85 4.83 -16.33
N THR A 316 -7.77 5.71 -17.35
CA THR A 316 -6.66 5.68 -18.31
C THR A 316 -5.32 6.09 -17.70
N ARG A 317 -5.34 6.85 -16.59
CA ARG A 317 -4.16 7.32 -15.83
C ARG A 317 -3.96 6.57 -14.52
N SER A 318 -4.80 5.56 -14.25
CA SER A 318 -4.79 4.84 -12.97
C SER A 318 -3.42 4.27 -12.60
N TYR A 319 -2.61 3.89 -13.59
CA TYR A 319 -1.25 3.41 -13.36
C TYR A 319 -0.33 4.50 -12.79
N GLY A 320 -0.27 5.66 -13.45
CA GLY A 320 0.51 6.79 -12.94
C GLY A 320 -0.01 7.29 -11.58
N LEU A 321 -1.34 7.40 -11.41
CA LEU A 321 -1.95 7.76 -10.13
C LEU A 321 -1.54 6.79 -9.02
N TYR A 322 -1.58 5.48 -9.29
CA TYR A 322 -1.17 4.45 -8.34
C TYR A 322 0.33 4.51 -8.00
N LEU A 323 1.19 4.81 -8.97
CA LEU A 323 2.62 4.92 -8.73
C LEU A 323 2.98 6.15 -7.88
N TRP A 324 2.38 7.31 -8.16
CA TRP A 324 2.73 8.58 -7.53
C TRP A 324 2.12 8.80 -6.15
N HIS A 325 0.89 8.29 -5.87
CA HIS A 325 0.15 8.69 -4.66
C HIS A 325 0.90 8.40 -3.35
N TRP A 326 1.50 7.22 -3.25
CA TRP A 326 2.15 6.79 -2.02
C TRP A 326 3.49 7.49 -1.77
N PRO A 327 4.46 7.52 -2.70
CA PRO A 327 5.69 8.29 -2.51
C PRO A 327 5.43 9.78 -2.23
N VAL A 328 4.47 10.39 -2.90
CA VAL A 328 4.08 11.78 -2.63
C VAL A 328 3.53 11.92 -1.23
N PHE A 329 2.65 11.03 -0.78
CA PHE A 329 2.13 11.02 0.59
C PHE A 329 3.26 10.93 1.63
N VAL A 330 4.17 9.97 1.48
CA VAL A 330 5.30 9.79 2.40
C VAL A 330 6.19 11.03 2.46
N LEU A 331 6.52 11.62 1.32
CA LEU A 331 7.38 12.81 1.26
C LEU A 331 6.69 14.06 1.84
N VAL A 332 5.40 14.26 1.55
CA VAL A 332 4.66 15.42 2.06
C VAL A 332 4.39 15.27 3.55
N SER A 333 4.06 14.07 4.04
CA SER A 333 3.86 13.83 5.47
C SER A 333 5.15 14.04 6.28
N GLN A 334 6.30 13.64 5.75
CA GLN A 334 7.59 13.81 6.41
C GLN A 334 8.05 15.29 6.45
N ALA A 335 7.59 16.11 5.50
CA ALA A 335 7.90 17.54 5.46
C ALA A 335 7.09 18.38 6.48
N LEU A 336 6.13 17.76 7.17
CA LEU A 336 5.32 18.42 8.20
C LEU A 336 5.89 18.13 9.60
N PRO A 337 5.61 19.03 10.57
CA PRO A 337 5.92 18.76 11.98
C PRO A 337 5.23 17.48 12.47
N THR A 338 5.92 16.69 13.26
CA THR A 338 5.38 15.47 13.88
C THR A 338 5.14 15.72 15.37
N PRO A 339 3.93 15.46 15.92
CA PRO A 339 2.70 15.04 15.22
C PRO A 339 2.06 16.22 14.46
N PRO A 340 1.34 15.95 13.36
CA PRO A 340 0.65 16.99 12.62
C PRO A 340 -0.49 17.59 13.47
N PRO A 341 -0.76 18.92 13.38
CA PRO A 341 -1.87 19.56 14.06
C PRO A 341 -3.20 18.87 13.73
N ARG A 342 -4.12 18.75 14.70
CA ARG A 342 -5.45 18.17 14.49
C ARG A 342 -6.19 18.87 13.34
N GLY A 343 -6.78 18.08 12.44
CA GLY A 343 -7.54 18.59 11.28
C GLY A 343 -6.70 18.88 10.04
N ILE A 344 -5.35 18.85 10.12
CA ILE A 344 -4.48 19.04 8.95
C ILE A 344 -4.43 17.81 8.05
N GLU A 345 -4.86 16.66 8.55
CA GLU A 345 -4.89 15.37 7.83
C GLU A 345 -5.64 15.47 6.51
N TRP A 346 -6.77 16.19 6.50
CA TRP A 346 -7.57 16.46 5.30
C TRP A 346 -6.85 17.36 4.31
N ILE A 347 -6.18 18.40 4.83
CA ILE A 347 -5.39 19.33 4.03
C ILE A 347 -4.20 18.57 3.43
N LEU A 348 -3.52 17.75 4.22
CA LEU A 348 -2.43 16.88 3.77
C LEU A 348 -2.91 15.92 2.67
N GLY A 349 -4.02 15.23 2.88
CA GLY A 349 -4.63 14.35 1.88
C GLY A 349 -4.99 15.11 0.60
N GLY A 350 -5.55 16.32 0.72
CA GLY A 350 -5.88 17.18 -0.41
C GLY A 350 -4.66 17.66 -1.19
N ILE A 351 -3.60 18.10 -0.50
CA ILE A 351 -2.32 18.52 -1.12
C ILE A 351 -1.68 17.33 -1.84
N THR A 352 -1.60 16.19 -1.16
CA THR A 352 -1.05 14.96 -1.73
C THR A 352 -1.82 14.54 -2.98
N LEU A 353 -3.16 14.61 -2.94
CA LEU A 353 -4.01 14.30 -4.09
C LEU A 353 -3.74 15.24 -5.27
N MET A 354 -3.66 16.55 -5.03
CA MET A 354 -3.38 17.54 -6.07
C MET A 354 -2.01 17.29 -6.73
N ILE A 355 -0.96 17.07 -5.94
CA ILE A 355 0.39 16.81 -6.44
C ILE A 355 0.39 15.48 -7.23
N THR A 356 -0.25 14.45 -6.70
CA THR A 356 -0.37 13.14 -7.36
C THR A 356 -1.05 13.25 -8.72
N VAL A 357 -2.18 13.95 -8.80
CA VAL A 357 -2.93 14.14 -10.05
C VAL A 357 -2.11 14.95 -11.06
N ALA A 358 -1.41 16.00 -10.61
CA ALA A 358 -0.54 16.80 -11.46
C ALA A 358 0.63 15.96 -12.01
N PHE A 359 1.34 15.23 -11.17
CA PHE A 359 2.47 14.39 -11.57
C PHE A 359 2.04 13.24 -12.47
N ALA A 360 0.94 12.55 -12.15
CA ALA A 360 0.40 11.51 -13.00
C ALA A 360 -0.08 12.07 -14.35
N GLY A 361 -0.67 13.27 -14.39
CA GLY A 361 -1.08 13.95 -15.60
C GLY A 361 0.11 14.31 -16.51
N VAL A 362 1.16 14.89 -15.92
CA VAL A 362 2.41 15.25 -16.62
C VAL A 362 3.13 13.99 -17.10
N SER A 363 3.32 13.00 -16.21
CA SER A 363 3.93 11.70 -16.55
C SER A 363 3.19 11.02 -17.72
N TYR A 364 1.87 10.95 -17.65
CA TYR A 364 1.04 10.37 -18.69
C TYR A 364 1.21 11.10 -20.04
N ARG A 365 1.15 12.45 -20.04
CA ARG A 365 1.20 13.26 -21.25
C ARG A 365 2.55 13.21 -21.94
N PHE A 366 3.64 13.30 -21.18
CA PHE A 366 4.98 13.49 -21.73
C PHE A 366 5.80 12.20 -21.80
N VAL A 367 5.54 11.22 -20.94
CA VAL A 367 6.35 10.00 -20.83
C VAL A 367 5.57 8.76 -21.25
N GLU A 368 4.45 8.45 -20.56
CA GLU A 368 3.76 7.18 -20.75
C GLU A 368 3.10 7.07 -22.13
N HIS A 369 2.22 8.02 -22.46
CA HIS A 369 1.42 7.97 -23.69
C HIS A 369 2.28 8.00 -24.96
N PRO A 370 3.31 8.87 -25.10
CA PRO A 370 4.17 8.88 -26.28
C PRO A 370 4.97 7.59 -26.44
N ILE A 371 5.59 7.09 -25.37
CA ILE A 371 6.42 5.88 -25.42
C ILE A 371 5.56 4.64 -25.68
N HIS A 372 4.38 4.57 -25.08
CA HIS A 372 3.43 3.48 -25.31
C HIS A 372 2.94 3.43 -26.76
N ARG A 373 2.61 4.58 -27.36
CA ARG A 373 2.05 4.69 -28.71
C ARG A 373 3.10 4.48 -29.80
N ASP A 374 4.21 5.19 -29.70
CA ASP A 374 5.20 5.32 -30.77
C ASP A 374 6.49 4.52 -30.52
N GLY A 375 6.67 4.02 -29.30
CA GLY A 375 7.88 3.35 -28.83
C GLY A 375 8.99 4.35 -28.46
N PHE A 376 9.94 3.89 -27.65
CA PHE A 376 11.01 4.72 -27.08
C PHE A 376 11.83 5.48 -28.12
N ARG A 377 12.32 4.77 -29.16
CA ARG A 377 13.17 5.38 -30.21
C ARG A 377 12.45 6.49 -30.97
N THR A 378 11.18 6.30 -31.33
CA THR A 378 10.39 7.27 -32.07
C THR A 378 10.03 8.48 -31.21
N THR A 379 9.66 8.24 -29.95
CA THR A 379 9.37 9.30 -28.98
C THR A 379 10.60 10.16 -28.72
N LEU A 380 11.75 9.53 -28.50
CA LEU A 380 13.03 10.23 -28.33
C LEU A 380 13.36 11.07 -29.57
N ARG A 381 13.17 10.52 -30.78
CA ARG A 381 13.38 11.28 -32.04
C ARG A 381 12.44 12.48 -32.17
N ARG A 382 11.19 12.37 -31.67
CA ARG A 382 10.23 13.50 -31.65
C ARG A 382 10.63 14.59 -30.67
N TRP A 383 11.06 14.21 -29.47
CA TRP A 383 11.56 15.18 -28.48
C TRP A 383 12.80 15.93 -28.97
N ILE A 384 13.64 15.25 -29.77
CA ILE A 384 14.85 15.81 -30.34
C ILE A 384 14.55 16.67 -31.61
N GLY A 385 13.30 16.63 -32.14
CA GLY A 385 12.87 17.33 -33.36
C GLY A 385 13.03 16.51 -34.65
N THR A 386 12.09 16.68 -35.60
CA THR A 386 12.04 15.89 -36.86
C THR A 386 13.00 16.37 -37.93
N ARG A 387 13.56 17.60 -37.83
CA ARG A 387 14.58 18.16 -38.73
C ARG A 387 15.50 19.14 -37.97
N PRO A 388 16.21 18.72 -36.92
CA PRO A 388 17.22 19.62 -36.34
C PRO A 388 18.44 19.73 -37.25
N ARG A 389 19.03 20.92 -37.34
CA ARG A 389 20.40 21.10 -37.80
C ARG A 389 21.30 20.20 -36.96
N SER A 390 22.37 19.65 -37.50
CA SER A 390 23.21 18.63 -36.88
C SER A 390 23.59 18.93 -35.42
N GLY A 391 23.77 20.20 -35.04
CA GLY A 391 24.11 20.65 -33.68
C GLY A 391 22.96 20.56 -32.67
N GLU A 392 21.69 20.83 -33.05
CA GLU A 392 20.54 20.77 -32.14
C GLU A 392 20.20 19.33 -31.74
N ARG A 393 20.47 18.36 -32.60
CA ARG A 393 20.24 16.94 -32.34
C ARG A 393 21.20 16.40 -31.29
N THR A 394 22.46 16.82 -31.38
CA THR A 394 23.49 16.47 -30.37
C THR A 394 23.16 17.08 -29.03
N GLY A 395 22.67 18.33 -28.99
CA GLY A 395 22.28 19.01 -27.75
C GLY A 395 21.12 18.33 -27.02
N ALA A 396 20.03 17.96 -27.74
CA ALA A 396 18.88 17.31 -27.09
C ALA A 396 19.20 15.90 -26.60
N ILE A 397 20.04 15.14 -27.28
CA ILE A 397 20.55 13.84 -26.80
C ILE A 397 21.41 14.04 -25.56
N ALA A 398 22.31 15.02 -25.59
CA ALA A 398 23.15 15.34 -24.45
C ALA A 398 22.35 15.75 -23.23
N VAL A 399 21.29 16.56 -23.38
CA VAL A 399 20.36 16.92 -22.30
C VAL A 399 19.63 15.69 -21.74
N ALA A 400 19.11 14.81 -22.59
CA ALA A 400 18.43 13.61 -22.13
C ALA A 400 19.37 12.65 -21.36
N ILE A 401 20.62 12.51 -21.85
CA ILE A 401 21.65 11.73 -21.17
C ILE A 401 22.02 12.40 -19.85
N ALA A 402 22.26 13.71 -19.86
CA ALA A 402 22.59 14.47 -18.65
C ALA A 402 21.49 14.33 -17.58
N LEU A 403 20.21 14.50 -17.94
CA LEU A 403 19.09 14.31 -17.03
C LEU A 403 19.03 12.89 -16.48
N SER A 404 19.25 11.87 -17.33
CA SER A 404 19.26 10.46 -16.88
C SER A 404 20.43 10.19 -15.95
N MET A 405 21.62 10.72 -16.25
CA MET A 405 22.80 10.59 -15.39
C MET A 405 22.60 11.31 -14.06
N THR A 406 22.08 12.54 -14.09
CA THR A 406 21.77 13.29 -12.86
C THR A 406 20.79 12.54 -12.00
N LEU A 407 19.68 12.04 -12.57
CA LEU A 407 18.67 11.28 -11.84
C LEU A 407 19.27 10.00 -11.24
N SER A 408 20.09 9.27 -11.99
CA SER A 408 20.77 8.07 -11.51
C SER A 408 21.77 8.37 -10.40
N THR A 409 22.57 9.45 -10.56
CA THR A 409 23.55 9.87 -9.56
C THR A 409 22.87 10.32 -8.26
N VAL A 410 21.81 11.14 -8.37
CA VAL A 410 21.07 11.61 -7.18
C VAL A 410 20.36 10.45 -6.48
N THR A 411 19.79 9.50 -7.24
CA THR A 411 19.23 8.26 -6.67
C THR A 411 20.31 7.44 -5.96
N GLY A 412 21.50 7.31 -6.55
CA GLY A 412 22.65 6.65 -5.91
C GLY A 412 23.09 7.34 -4.61
N LEU A 413 23.14 8.67 -4.61
CA LEU A 413 23.45 9.45 -3.39
C LEU A 413 22.36 9.27 -2.31
N ALA A 414 21.08 9.22 -2.71
CA ALA A 414 19.99 8.96 -1.79
C ALA A 414 20.07 7.56 -1.16
N ILE A 415 20.50 6.56 -1.92
CA ILE A 415 20.75 5.20 -1.41
C ILE A 415 21.91 5.18 -0.43
N LEU A 416 22.98 5.92 -0.70
CA LEU A 416 24.15 6.02 0.18
C LEU A 416 23.88 6.83 1.47
N ALA A 417 22.86 7.68 1.45
CA ALA A 417 22.43 8.48 2.59
C ALA A 417 21.44 7.72 3.52
N ASP A 418 21.28 6.41 3.34
CA ASP A 418 20.43 5.57 4.19
C ASP A 418 20.90 5.64 5.66
N PRO A 419 20.06 6.13 6.61
CA PRO A 419 20.43 6.18 8.02
C PRO A 419 20.43 4.81 8.70
N GLY A 420 20.02 3.74 8.01
CA GLY A 420 19.99 2.36 8.49
C GLY A 420 18.83 2.02 9.41
N MET A 421 18.27 2.99 10.13
CA MET A 421 17.10 2.82 11.01
C MET A 421 16.23 4.07 11.02
N THR A 422 14.95 3.91 11.36
CA THR A 422 14.02 5.02 11.51
C THR A 422 14.24 5.74 12.85
N ASP A 423 13.76 6.99 12.96
CA ASP A 423 13.83 7.76 14.20
C ASP A 423 13.20 7.01 15.38
N ALA A 424 12.06 6.34 15.14
CA ALA A 424 11.39 5.50 16.14
C ALA A 424 12.26 4.29 16.55
N GLN A 425 12.89 3.61 15.59
CA GLN A 425 13.82 2.50 15.87
C GLN A 425 15.06 2.97 16.64
N ALA A 426 15.59 4.14 16.30
CA ALA A 426 16.70 4.75 17.00
C ALA A 426 16.33 5.04 18.46
N ALA A 427 15.15 5.65 18.70
CA ALA A 427 14.67 5.93 20.06
C ALA A 427 14.50 4.63 20.88
N ILE A 428 13.91 3.58 20.29
CA ILE A 428 13.76 2.26 20.94
C ILE A 428 15.14 1.66 21.27
N THR A 429 16.11 1.74 20.35
CA THR A 429 17.45 1.18 20.55
C THR A 429 18.19 1.90 21.67
N HIS A 430 18.17 3.22 21.68
CA HIS A 430 18.75 4.03 22.75
C HIS A 430 18.06 3.80 24.10
N GLY A 431 16.74 3.68 24.11
CA GLY A 431 15.98 3.32 25.30
C GLY A 431 16.38 1.96 25.85
N ARG A 432 16.55 0.97 24.97
CA ARG A 432 17.01 -0.37 25.37
C ARG A 432 18.42 -0.36 25.97
N GLU A 433 19.32 0.40 25.40
CA GLU A 433 20.69 0.57 25.93
C GLU A 433 20.67 1.21 27.32
N SER A 434 19.77 2.16 27.58
CA SER A 434 19.65 2.82 28.87
C SER A 434 19.05 1.93 29.97
N VAL A 435 18.27 0.89 29.59
CA VAL A 435 17.62 -0.05 30.54
C VAL A 435 18.48 -1.28 30.83
N LEU A 436 19.48 -1.61 29.98
CA LEU A 436 20.39 -2.72 30.27
C LEU A 436 21.17 -2.47 31.57
N PRO A 437 21.27 -3.46 32.50
CA PRO A 437 22.03 -3.27 33.73
C PRO A 437 23.50 -3.00 33.39
N VAL A 438 23.96 -1.81 33.74
CA VAL A 438 25.40 -1.51 33.77
C VAL A 438 25.98 -2.45 34.82
N GLY A 439 26.87 -3.36 34.41
CA GLY A 439 27.57 -4.28 35.32
C GLY A 439 28.15 -3.53 36.54
N PRO A 440 28.42 -4.21 37.65
CA PRO A 440 28.71 -3.57 38.93
C PRO A 440 29.86 -2.55 38.79
N LYS A 441 29.53 -1.26 38.92
CA LYS A 441 30.48 -0.18 39.01
C LYS A 441 31.26 -0.33 40.33
N PRO A 442 32.59 -0.24 40.35
CA PRO A 442 33.32 -0.17 41.60
C PRO A 442 32.91 1.08 42.38
N SER A 443 32.59 0.88 43.65
CA SER A 443 32.24 1.95 44.59
C SER A 443 33.33 3.00 44.63
N HIS A 444 33.09 4.18 44.08
CA HIS A 444 33.84 5.36 44.37
C HIS A 444 33.08 6.22 45.38
N THR A 445 33.73 6.36 46.51
CA THR A 445 33.41 7.17 47.66
C THR A 445 32.91 8.57 47.28
N ALA A 446 31.78 8.94 47.87
CA ALA A 446 31.10 10.21 47.70
C ALA A 446 32.00 11.40 48.09
N ALA A 447 32.24 12.29 47.14
CA ALA A 447 32.66 13.66 47.44
C ALA A 447 31.44 14.57 47.29
N THR A 448 30.96 15.02 48.43
CA THR A 448 29.87 15.98 48.59
C THR A 448 30.21 17.30 47.95
N ARG A 449 29.56 17.69 46.88
CA ARG A 449 29.60 19.06 46.34
C ARG A 449 28.18 19.60 46.33
N ALA A 450 27.93 20.65 47.11
CA ALA A 450 26.63 21.33 47.20
C ALA A 450 26.19 21.89 45.83
N PRO A 451 24.92 21.76 45.47
CA PRO A 451 24.41 22.34 44.23
C PRO A 451 24.09 23.82 44.41
N SER A 452 24.48 24.63 43.40
CA SER A 452 24.01 26.02 43.25
C SER A 452 22.49 26.05 42.97
N PRO A 453 21.78 27.08 43.45
CA PRO A 453 20.32 27.15 43.30
C PRO A 453 19.95 27.48 41.85
N GLY A 454 19.32 26.52 41.18
CA GLY A 454 18.58 26.71 39.92
C GLY A 454 17.16 27.22 40.19
N PRO A 455 16.42 27.68 39.17
CA PRO A 455 15.09 28.26 39.36
C PRO A 455 14.14 27.24 40.00
N SER A 456 13.36 27.72 40.98
CA SER A 456 12.43 26.95 41.79
C SER A 456 11.44 26.16 40.91
N PRO A 457 11.31 24.83 41.13
CA PRO A 457 10.26 24.03 40.48
C PRO A 457 8.88 24.46 40.98
N VAL A 458 7.91 24.46 40.09
CA VAL A 458 6.49 24.56 40.44
C VAL A 458 6.17 23.44 41.43
N PRO A 459 5.45 23.69 42.56
CA PRO A 459 5.18 22.67 43.56
C PRO A 459 4.29 21.59 42.96
N TRP A 460 4.79 20.38 42.86
CA TRP A 460 4.00 19.17 42.58
C TRP A 460 3.13 18.86 43.82
N PRO A 461 1.92 18.29 43.65
CA PRO A 461 1.14 17.85 44.79
C PRO A 461 1.89 16.81 45.64
N ALA A 462 1.65 16.82 46.91
CA ALA A 462 2.49 16.31 47.99
C ALA A 462 2.65 14.77 48.09
N SER A 463 2.73 13.99 47.00
CA SER A 463 2.99 12.55 47.07
C SER A 463 3.36 11.88 45.72
N VAL A 464 4.22 12.47 44.92
CA VAL A 464 4.78 11.73 43.75
C VAL A 464 5.83 10.75 44.30
N PRO A 465 5.68 9.41 44.09
CA PRO A 465 6.64 8.42 44.60
C PRO A 465 8.01 8.63 43.97
N GLY A 466 9.08 8.38 44.75
CA GLY A 466 10.44 8.37 44.19
C GLY A 466 10.61 7.24 43.16
N GLY A 467 11.49 7.43 42.18
CA GLY A 467 11.73 6.41 41.16
C GLY A 467 12.22 5.07 41.71
N ASP A 468 12.88 5.08 42.88
CA ASP A 468 13.30 3.89 43.61
C ASP A 468 12.12 3.06 44.17
N GLN A 469 10.92 3.62 44.18
CA GLN A 469 9.67 2.96 44.60
C GLN A 469 8.82 2.45 43.42
N ILE A 470 9.27 2.66 42.18
CA ILE A 470 8.49 2.37 40.96
C ILE A 470 9.10 1.22 40.18
N ASP A 471 8.29 0.21 39.87
CA ASP A 471 8.55 -0.77 38.82
C ASP A 471 7.66 -0.46 37.62
N ALA A 472 8.23 -0.39 36.43
CA ALA A 472 7.54 -0.10 35.20
C ALA A 472 7.59 -1.29 34.24
N ILE A 473 6.43 -1.76 33.79
CA ILE A 473 6.29 -2.82 32.80
C ILE A 473 5.70 -2.23 31.53
N GLY A 474 6.41 -2.35 30.39
CA GLY A 474 6.00 -1.72 29.16
C GLY A 474 6.39 -2.44 27.87
N ASP A 475 6.05 -1.79 26.79
CA ASP A 475 6.37 -2.22 25.43
C ASP A 475 7.42 -1.30 24.76
N SER A 476 7.42 -1.26 23.42
CA SER A 476 8.35 -0.41 22.64
C SER A 476 8.17 1.10 22.91
N VAL A 477 6.97 1.55 23.24
CA VAL A 477 6.71 2.97 23.56
C VAL A 477 7.38 3.34 24.87
N MET A 478 7.29 2.50 25.90
CA MET A 478 8.00 2.71 27.14
C MET A 478 9.52 2.62 26.98
N LEU A 479 10.03 1.73 26.10
CA LEU A 479 11.45 1.69 25.76
C LEU A 479 11.92 3.01 25.12
N ALA A 480 11.18 3.53 24.17
CA ALA A 480 11.50 4.80 23.50
C ALA A 480 11.54 5.97 24.50
N SER A 481 10.71 5.92 25.55
CA SER A 481 10.62 6.92 26.62
C SER A 481 11.49 6.61 27.85
N ALA A 482 12.30 5.55 27.83
CA ALA A 482 13.00 5.07 29.03
C ALA A 482 13.98 6.11 29.60
N LYS A 483 14.68 6.84 28.75
CA LYS A 483 15.62 7.90 29.16
C LYS A 483 14.91 9.04 29.90
N GLU A 484 13.77 9.46 29.38
CA GLU A 484 12.96 10.53 29.97
C GLU A 484 12.31 10.06 31.28
N LEU A 485 11.83 8.81 31.33
CA LEU A 485 11.33 8.22 32.57
C LEU A 485 12.42 8.13 33.65
N GLN A 486 13.62 7.71 33.31
CA GLN A 486 14.75 7.69 34.25
C GLN A 486 15.20 9.09 34.69
N ALA A 487 15.10 10.09 33.80
CA ALA A 487 15.38 11.47 34.14
C ALA A 487 14.33 12.09 35.07
N GLY A 488 13.04 11.78 34.84
CA GLY A 488 11.93 12.25 35.66
C GLY A 488 11.76 11.50 36.99
N PHE A 489 12.10 10.21 37.01
CA PHE A 489 12.01 9.32 38.16
C PHE A 489 13.34 8.59 38.40
N PRO A 490 14.36 9.26 38.96
CA PRO A 490 15.67 8.64 39.19
C PRO A 490 15.54 7.38 40.08
N GLY A 491 16.06 6.26 39.59
CA GLY A 491 15.96 4.96 40.27
C GLY A 491 14.78 4.07 39.86
N ILE A 492 13.92 4.53 38.95
CA ILE A 492 12.85 3.70 38.36
C ILE A 492 13.42 2.42 37.73
N GLN A 493 12.80 1.28 37.97
CA GLN A 493 13.14 0.03 37.32
C GLN A 493 12.19 -0.20 36.14
N ILE A 494 12.76 -0.31 34.93
CA ILE A 494 11.96 -0.45 33.70
C ILE A 494 12.20 -1.84 33.10
N ASP A 495 11.14 -2.63 33.00
CA ASP A 495 11.09 -3.89 32.25
C ASP A 495 10.18 -3.71 31.02
N ALA A 496 10.78 -3.29 29.91
CA ALA A 496 10.07 -3.04 28.67
C ALA A 496 10.67 -3.83 27.49
N VAL A 497 9.82 -4.41 26.66
CA VAL A 497 10.22 -5.24 25.52
C VAL A 497 9.33 -4.94 24.32
N VAL A 498 9.95 -4.83 23.13
CA VAL A 498 9.25 -4.60 21.86
C VAL A 498 8.15 -5.65 21.64
N SER A 499 6.99 -5.21 21.19
CA SER A 499 5.81 -6.05 20.91
C SER A 499 5.20 -6.77 22.10
N ARG A 500 5.55 -6.37 23.34
CA ARG A 500 4.95 -6.97 24.54
C ARG A 500 3.45 -6.67 24.61
N GLN A 501 2.68 -7.70 24.90
CA GLN A 501 1.23 -7.61 25.14
C GLN A 501 0.89 -7.73 26.64
N LEU A 502 -0.26 -7.18 27.05
CA LEU A 502 -0.69 -7.21 28.45
C LEU A 502 -0.82 -8.64 29.01
N SER A 503 -1.19 -9.62 28.19
CA SER A 503 -1.33 -11.02 28.58
C SER A 503 -0.08 -11.64 29.20
N SER A 504 1.11 -11.08 28.93
CA SER A 504 2.38 -11.52 29.52
C SER A 504 2.68 -10.89 30.89
N ALA A 505 2.05 -9.75 31.22
CA ALA A 505 2.35 -9.00 32.45
C ALA A 505 2.01 -9.75 33.77
N PRO A 506 0.92 -10.54 33.88
CA PRO A 506 0.66 -11.29 35.10
C PRO A 506 1.78 -12.23 35.52
N ALA A 507 2.45 -12.88 34.58
CA ALA A 507 3.60 -13.76 34.83
C ALA A 507 4.82 -12.97 35.34
N ILE A 508 5.10 -11.83 34.76
CA ILE A 508 6.21 -10.93 35.14
C ILE A 508 5.98 -10.43 36.58
N VAL A 509 4.79 -9.90 36.87
CA VAL A 509 4.45 -9.38 38.20
C VAL A 509 4.51 -10.48 39.23
N ARG A 510 4.09 -11.70 38.90
CA ARG A 510 4.20 -12.85 39.82
C ARG A 510 5.67 -13.15 40.11
N GLN A 511 6.53 -13.15 39.11
CA GLN A 511 7.96 -13.35 39.29
C GLN A 511 8.57 -12.27 40.20
N MET A 512 8.25 -10.99 40.00
CA MET A 512 8.70 -9.87 40.82
C MET A 512 8.25 -10.03 42.27
N ARG A 513 6.99 -10.41 42.52
CA ARG A 513 6.47 -10.68 43.86
C ARG A 513 7.18 -11.86 44.52
N ASP A 514 7.33 -12.97 43.81
CA ASP A 514 7.90 -14.21 44.35
C ASP A 514 9.40 -14.09 44.66
N SER A 515 10.10 -13.23 43.90
CA SER A 515 11.49 -12.85 44.17
C SER A 515 11.66 -11.76 45.21
N GLY A 516 10.57 -11.17 45.72
CA GLY A 516 10.62 -10.07 46.69
C GLY A 516 11.15 -8.75 46.13
N THR A 517 11.17 -8.59 44.83
CA THR A 517 11.68 -7.37 44.15
C THR A 517 10.58 -6.38 43.81
N LEU A 518 9.30 -6.75 43.94
CA LEU A 518 8.17 -5.89 43.60
C LEU A 518 8.11 -4.66 44.51
N ARG A 519 8.18 -3.48 43.91
CA ARG A 519 8.15 -2.18 44.56
C ARG A 519 6.72 -1.71 44.86
N PRO A 520 6.55 -0.70 45.73
CA PRO A 520 5.23 -0.23 46.17
C PRO A 520 4.32 0.25 45.04
N VAL A 521 4.90 0.80 43.94
CA VAL A 521 4.16 1.32 42.78
C VAL A 521 4.49 0.51 41.55
N LEU A 522 3.48 0.01 40.87
CA LEU A 522 3.58 -0.71 39.59
C LEU A 522 3.00 0.13 38.45
N LEU A 523 3.86 0.63 37.57
CA LEU A 523 3.47 1.36 36.34
C LEU A 523 3.30 0.39 35.18
N ILE A 524 2.14 0.38 34.51
CA ILE A 524 1.83 -0.50 33.39
C ILE A 524 1.57 0.36 32.13
N GLY A 525 2.51 0.32 31.18
CA GLY A 525 2.39 0.95 29.86
C GLY A 525 2.28 -0.08 28.76
N LEU A 526 1.13 -0.77 28.70
CA LEU A 526 0.83 -1.84 27.72
C LEU A 526 -0.55 -1.65 27.10
N GLY A 527 -0.72 -2.14 25.85
CA GLY A 527 -1.97 -2.02 25.07
C GLY A 527 -1.77 -1.46 23.66
N THR A 528 -0.57 -0.99 23.34
CA THR A 528 -0.22 -0.53 21.99
C THR A 528 -0.15 -1.68 20.99
N ASN A 529 0.27 -2.87 21.46
CA ASN A 529 0.51 -4.05 20.62
C ASN A 529 -0.66 -5.07 20.60
N GLY A 530 -1.85 -4.66 20.98
CA GLY A 530 -3.05 -5.51 20.93
C GLY A 530 -4.14 -5.06 21.89
N PRO A 531 -5.37 -5.56 21.69
CA PRO A 531 -6.45 -5.33 22.63
C PRO A 531 -6.09 -5.91 24.00
N ILE A 532 -6.54 -5.27 25.08
CA ILE A 532 -6.34 -5.76 26.44
C ILE A 532 -7.60 -6.43 26.94
N ASP A 533 -7.42 -7.50 27.71
CA ASP A 533 -8.51 -8.16 28.39
C ASP A 533 -8.55 -7.76 29.88
N ARG A 534 -9.75 -7.67 30.41
CA ARG A 534 -9.98 -7.32 31.83
C ARG A 534 -9.41 -8.36 32.78
N HIS A 535 -9.42 -9.62 32.40
CA HIS A 535 -8.95 -10.71 33.23
C HIS A 535 -7.46 -10.59 33.59
N SER A 536 -6.61 -10.21 32.63
CA SER A 536 -5.18 -9.96 32.86
C SER A 536 -4.95 -8.83 33.86
N LEU A 537 -5.72 -7.74 33.81
CA LEU A 537 -5.63 -6.63 34.75
C LEU A 537 -6.06 -7.07 36.17
N ASP A 538 -7.16 -7.82 36.29
CA ASP A 538 -7.65 -8.33 37.57
C ASP A 538 -6.67 -9.36 38.18
N GLN A 539 -6.01 -10.17 37.34
CA GLN A 539 -4.92 -11.06 37.80
C GLN A 539 -3.74 -10.26 38.36
N ILE A 540 -3.26 -9.23 37.64
CA ILE A 540 -2.17 -8.38 38.12
C ILE A 540 -2.52 -7.80 39.48
N ARG A 541 -3.72 -7.23 39.63
CA ARG A 541 -4.18 -6.65 40.87
C ARG A 541 -4.22 -7.68 42.01
N SER A 542 -4.70 -8.90 41.73
CA SER A 542 -4.71 -9.99 42.71
C SER A 542 -3.30 -10.40 43.15
N ILE A 543 -2.33 -10.37 42.23
CA ILE A 543 -0.93 -10.73 42.52
C ILE A 543 -0.27 -9.67 43.39
N VAL A 544 -0.40 -8.37 43.06
CA VAL A 544 0.25 -7.27 43.81
C VAL A 544 -0.40 -7.01 45.17
N GLY A 545 -1.70 -7.32 45.30
CA GLY A 545 -2.44 -7.15 46.52
C GLY A 545 -2.78 -5.69 46.88
N PRO A 546 -3.49 -5.46 48.00
CA PRO A 546 -4.07 -4.16 48.32
C PRO A 546 -3.08 -3.10 48.82
N ARG A 547 -1.84 -3.49 49.10
CA ARG A 547 -0.81 -2.59 49.65
C ARG A 547 0.02 -1.89 48.57
N HIS A 548 -0.13 -2.29 47.33
CA HIS A 548 0.59 -1.70 46.19
C HIS A 548 -0.36 -0.81 45.39
N GLU A 549 0.19 0.21 44.83
CA GLU A 549 -0.47 1.10 43.89
C GLU A 549 -0.18 0.66 42.46
N ILE A 550 -1.19 0.69 41.58
CA ILE A 550 -1.05 0.37 40.19
C ILE A 550 -1.37 1.63 39.38
N VAL A 551 -0.44 2.06 38.57
CA VAL A 551 -0.66 3.14 37.61
C VAL A 551 -0.74 2.55 36.21
N VAL A 552 -1.90 2.68 35.56
CA VAL A 552 -2.09 2.26 34.18
C VAL A 552 -1.99 3.45 33.25
N VAL A 553 -1.25 3.32 32.16
CA VAL A 553 -1.02 4.41 31.20
C VAL A 553 -1.95 4.24 30.01
N SER A 554 -2.75 5.28 29.67
CA SER A 554 -3.57 5.25 28.46
C SER A 554 -2.68 5.23 27.22
N VAL A 555 -3.14 4.55 26.17
CA VAL A 555 -2.37 4.38 24.93
C VAL A 555 -2.80 5.37 23.85
N GLN A 556 -1.85 5.80 23.04
CA GLN A 556 -2.10 6.54 21.82
C GLN A 556 -1.40 5.82 20.66
N ALA A 557 -2.17 5.23 19.77
CA ALA A 557 -1.67 4.55 18.59
C ALA A 557 -2.75 4.57 17.49
N PRO A 558 -2.39 4.60 16.21
CA PRO A 558 -3.33 4.54 15.09
C PRO A 558 -3.80 3.09 14.88
N ARG A 559 -4.50 2.53 15.89
CA ARG A 559 -4.97 1.16 15.90
C ARG A 559 -6.47 1.10 16.23
N GLY A 560 -7.21 0.23 15.55
CA GLY A 560 -8.65 0.09 15.75
C GLY A 560 -9.07 -0.29 17.17
N TRP A 561 -8.18 -0.88 17.98
CA TRP A 561 -8.45 -1.25 19.36
C TRP A 561 -8.11 -0.19 20.41
N THR A 562 -7.47 0.93 20.03
CA THR A 562 -6.96 1.96 20.96
C THR A 562 -8.04 2.50 21.88
N ASP A 563 -9.22 2.83 21.35
CA ASP A 563 -10.33 3.33 22.14
C ASP A 563 -10.85 2.27 23.13
N GLY A 564 -11.01 1.02 22.70
CA GLY A 564 -11.42 -0.10 23.57
C GLY A 564 -10.41 -0.40 24.67
N VAL A 565 -9.11 -0.25 24.40
CA VAL A 565 -8.04 -0.34 25.40
C VAL A 565 -8.20 0.77 26.44
N ASN A 566 -8.31 2.02 26.03
CA ASN A 566 -8.42 3.16 26.93
C ASN A 566 -9.71 3.11 27.77
N ASP A 567 -10.83 2.68 27.19
CA ASP A 567 -12.07 2.45 27.92
C ASP A 567 -11.92 1.36 29.01
N THR A 568 -11.16 0.31 28.70
CA THR A 568 -10.92 -0.79 29.66
C THR A 568 -10.02 -0.34 30.79
N LEU A 569 -8.94 0.42 30.51
CA LEU A 569 -8.03 1.00 31.51
C LEU A 569 -8.76 2.01 32.40
N THR A 570 -9.58 2.87 31.81
CA THR A 570 -10.37 3.88 32.53
C THR A 570 -11.34 3.20 33.51
N ARG A 571 -12.10 2.20 33.05
CA ARG A 571 -13.00 1.45 33.91
C ARG A 571 -12.28 0.69 35.03
N PHE A 572 -11.08 0.19 34.73
CA PHE A 572 -10.25 -0.48 35.74
C PHE A 572 -9.79 0.48 36.83
N ALA A 573 -9.31 1.66 36.48
CA ALA A 573 -8.91 2.69 37.44
C ALA A 573 -10.11 3.20 38.28
N GLN A 574 -11.27 3.40 37.67
CA GLN A 574 -12.48 3.85 38.38
C GLN A 574 -13.02 2.82 39.40
N GLN A 575 -12.74 1.54 39.19
CA GLN A 575 -13.26 0.47 40.07
C GLN A 575 -12.46 0.31 41.34
N TYR A 576 -11.17 0.64 41.37
CA TYR A 576 -10.28 0.33 42.46
C TYR A 576 -9.51 1.56 42.94
N ARG A 577 -9.60 1.89 44.26
CA ARG A 577 -8.89 3.06 44.84
C ARG A 577 -7.37 2.98 44.78
N SER A 578 -6.81 1.78 44.64
CA SER A 578 -5.37 1.55 44.49
C SER A 578 -4.90 1.50 43.04
N VAL A 579 -5.76 1.93 42.09
CA VAL A 579 -5.42 2.00 40.68
C VAL A 579 -5.65 3.40 40.16
N GLU A 580 -4.62 3.99 39.57
CA GLU A 580 -4.69 5.30 38.93
C GLU A 580 -4.52 5.22 37.41
N LEU A 581 -5.11 6.16 36.68
CA LEU A 581 -4.95 6.30 35.24
C LEU A 581 -4.04 7.48 34.94
N ALA A 582 -2.83 7.20 34.46
CA ALA A 582 -2.00 8.21 33.81
C ALA A 582 -2.51 8.43 32.39
N ASN A 583 -3.25 9.52 32.16
CA ASN A 583 -3.88 9.82 30.89
C ASN A 583 -2.89 10.40 29.87
N TRP A 584 -1.99 9.55 29.41
CA TRP A 584 -0.98 9.90 28.40
C TRP A 584 -1.63 10.41 27.10
N ARG A 585 -2.71 9.79 26.65
CA ARG A 585 -3.42 10.22 25.45
C ARG A 585 -3.88 11.68 25.52
N GLU A 586 -4.38 12.11 26.68
CA GLU A 586 -4.78 13.50 26.89
C GLU A 586 -3.57 14.41 27.02
N ALA A 587 -2.56 13.99 27.77
CA ALA A 587 -1.33 14.76 28.00
C ALA A 587 -0.61 15.11 26.69
N ILE A 588 -0.47 14.14 25.77
CA ILE A 588 0.17 14.40 24.47
C ILE A 588 -0.76 15.08 23.46
N SER A 589 -2.06 15.11 23.71
CA SER A 589 -3.02 15.74 22.80
C SER A 589 -2.83 17.24 22.62
N THR A 590 -2.17 17.89 23.58
CA THR A 590 -1.84 19.32 23.58
C THR A 590 -0.38 19.59 23.20
N ARG A 591 0.45 18.54 23.15
CA ARG A 591 1.86 18.61 22.83
C ARG A 591 2.07 18.15 21.39
N LEU A 592 2.27 19.14 20.50
CA LEU A 592 2.48 18.91 19.08
C LEU A 592 3.93 18.58 18.72
N ASP A 593 4.80 18.60 19.72
CA ASP A 593 6.23 18.39 19.65
C ASP A 593 6.67 16.98 20.12
N LEU A 594 5.75 16.19 20.63
CA LEU A 594 5.93 14.81 21.07
C LEU A 594 5.14 13.85 20.20
#